data_36f8b00352b9661e0d56f4a364f655f7
#
_entry.id   36f8b00352b9661e0d56f4a364f655f7
#
_cell.length_a   1.000
_cell.length_b   1.000
_cell.length_c   1.000
_cell.angle_alpha   90.00
_cell.angle_beta   90.00
_cell.angle_gamma   90.00
#
_symmetry.space_group_name_H-M   'P 1'
#
loop_
_entity.id
_entity.type
_entity.pdbx_description
1 polymer ?
#
loop_
_entity_poly.entity_id
_entity_poly.type
_entity_poly.pdbx_seq_one_letter_code
_entity_poly.pdbx_strand_id
1 'polypeptide(L)'
;ASNILFSLESEKVDNSAIFTTASGSSSVVVNSLAAGEVTELAIDLVSRAGIDQRSYGLTIKETYDSPEFKNASETVTIDIPIKQIARLNTGTMEVMPDNITVGSESNIMFPINNTGKVILYNVMVKFQADSIQTTDTYVGNIKPGETGNVDVMVTGAAPTQDDGKVKVYITYE
;
A
#
# COMPACT_ATOMS: atom_id res chain seq x y z
N ALA A 1 37.04 18.92 3.56
CA ALA A 1 36.63 17.78 4.39
C ALA A 1 37.14 16.48 3.77
N SER A 2 37.34 15.48 4.61
CA SER A 2 37.73 14.12 4.20
C SER A 2 37.04 13.09 5.07
N ASN A 3 37.04 11.81 4.62
CA ASN A 3 36.37 10.73 5.31
C ASN A 3 34.90 11.04 5.65
N ILE A 4 34.19 11.58 4.68
CA ILE A 4 32.81 12.05 4.86
C ILE A 4 31.89 10.82 4.80
N LEU A 5 31.16 10.54 5.89
CA LEU A 5 30.19 9.47 5.97
C LEU A 5 28.81 10.08 6.16
N PHE A 6 27.92 9.80 5.23
CA PHE A 6 26.50 10.09 5.35
C PHE A 6 25.76 8.83 5.82
N SER A 7 25.06 8.92 6.94
CA SER A 7 24.25 7.83 7.49
C SER A 7 22.79 8.25 7.50
N LEU A 8 21.90 7.35 7.09
CA LEU A 8 20.46 7.56 7.02
C LEU A 8 19.78 6.85 8.18
N GLU A 9 18.95 7.56 8.91
CA GLU A 9 18.13 7.01 9.98
C GLU A 9 16.65 7.38 9.71
N SER A 10 15.84 6.34 9.49
CA SER A 10 14.40 6.49 9.23
C SER A 10 13.63 6.60 10.53
N GLU A 11 12.59 7.43 10.54
CA GLU A 11 11.53 7.34 11.56
C GLU A 11 11.04 5.90 11.69
N LYS A 12 10.71 5.50 12.92
CA LYS A 12 10.20 4.15 13.22
C LYS A 12 8.77 4.22 13.72
N VAL A 13 7.95 3.31 13.23
CA VAL A 13 6.61 3.03 13.74
C VAL A 13 6.56 1.56 14.13
N ASP A 14 6.11 1.26 15.35
CA ASP A 14 6.12 -0.10 15.93
C ASP A 14 7.51 -0.76 15.86
N ASN A 15 8.56 0.00 16.24
CA ASN A 15 9.97 -0.40 16.21
C ASN A 15 10.53 -0.76 14.81
N SER A 16 9.77 -0.50 13.74
CA SER A 16 10.21 -0.79 12.37
C SER A 16 10.41 0.50 11.59
N ALA A 17 11.51 0.57 10.83
CA ALA A 17 11.83 1.70 9.97
C ALA A 17 10.76 1.89 8.88
N ILE A 18 10.39 3.15 8.61
CA ILE A 18 9.45 3.51 7.55
C ILE A 18 10.11 3.44 6.17
N PHE A 19 11.36 3.89 6.10
CA PHE A 19 12.15 3.84 4.88
C PHE A 19 13.30 2.85 5.03
N THR A 20 13.55 2.11 3.96
CA THR A 20 14.77 1.32 3.76
C THR A 20 15.40 1.73 2.44
N THR A 21 16.71 1.57 2.31
CA THR A 21 17.40 1.83 1.05
C THR A 21 17.23 0.64 0.10
N ALA A 22 17.03 0.89 -1.18
CA ALA A 22 16.94 -0.17 -2.18
C ALA A 22 18.23 -0.99 -2.30
N SER A 23 19.39 -0.37 -2.03
CA SER A 23 20.71 -1.02 -2.04
C SER A 23 20.99 -1.88 -0.79
N GLY A 24 20.18 -1.74 0.26
CA GLY A 24 20.42 -2.37 1.57
C GLY A 24 21.47 -1.66 2.43
N SER A 25 22.18 -0.64 1.90
CA SER A 25 23.15 0.17 2.68
C SER A 25 22.48 1.45 3.16
N SER A 26 22.54 1.72 4.45
CA SER A 26 22.06 2.98 5.05
C SER A 26 23.13 4.07 5.12
N SER A 27 24.26 3.88 4.48
CA SER A 27 25.35 4.85 4.49
C SER A 27 26.05 4.97 3.13
N VAL A 28 26.57 6.17 2.88
CA VAL A 28 27.37 6.52 1.70
C VAL A 28 28.64 7.23 2.15
N VAL A 29 29.76 6.90 1.54
CA VAL A 29 31.06 7.50 1.83
C VAL A 29 31.52 8.39 0.66
N VAL A 30 31.96 9.60 0.99
CA VAL A 30 32.68 10.50 0.10
C VAL A 30 34.09 10.71 0.64
N ASN A 31 35.10 10.34 -0.11
CA ASN A 31 36.48 10.31 0.40
C ASN A 31 37.00 11.73 0.74
N SER A 32 36.70 12.72 -0.09
CA SER A 32 37.11 14.10 0.14
C SER A 32 36.21 15.07 -0.63
N LEU A 33 36.13 16.28 -0.11
CA LEU A 33 35.42 17.41 -0.72
C LEU A 33 36.27 18.66 -0.46
N ALA A 34 36.70 19.36 -1.51
CA ALA A 34 37.49 20.58 -1.40
C ALA A 34 36.63 21.74 -0.89
N ALA A 35 37.28 22.81 -0.45
CA ALA A 35 36.56 24.02 0.00
C ALA A 35 35.81 24.65 -1.19
N GLY A 36 34.50 24.86 -1.02
CA GLY A 36 33.62 25.40 -2.08
C GLY A 36 33.18 24.40 -3.14
N GLU A 37 33.61 23.14 -3.05
CA GLU A 37 33.18 22.07 -3.95
C GLU A 37 31.81 21.51 -3.51
N VAL A 38 31.01 21.05 -4.48
CA VAL A 38 29.69 20.45 -4.28
C VAL A 38 29.69 19.06 -4.88
N THR A 39 29.10 18.12 -4.18
CA THR A 39 28.83 16.77 -4.67
C THR A 39 27.36 16.42 -4.54
N GLU A 40 26.83 15.58 -5.42
CA GLU A 40 25.47 15.09 -5.38
C GLU A 40 25.46 13.63 -4.95
N LEU A 41 24.57 13.29 -4.04
CA LEU A 41 24.32 11.92 -3.62
C LEU A 41 22.86 11.58 -3.89
N ALA A 42 22.63 10.46 -4.59
CA ALA A 42 21.32 9.93 -4.85
C ALA A 42 21.14 8.60 -4.10
N ILE A 43 20.05 8.47 -3.38
CA ILE A 43 19.72 7.26 -2.62
C ILE A 43 18.27 6.91 -2.87
N ASP A 44 18.04 5.70 -3.38
CA ASP A 44 16.71 5.18 -3.60
C ASP A 44 16.13 4.60 -2.30
N LEU A 45 14.97 5.12 -1.91
CA LEU A 45 14.25 4.72 -0.72
C LEU A 45 13.01 3.90 -1.08
N VAL A 46 12.76 2.87 -0.29
CA VAL A 46 11.54 2.06 -0.35
C VAL A 46 10.75 2.26 0.92
N SER A 47 9.49 2.67 0.80
CA SER A 47 8.59 2.80 1.95
C SER A 47 7.99 1.46 2.34
N ARG A 48 7.81 1.27 3.67
CA ARG A 48 7.07 0.14 4.23
C ARG A 48 5.60 0.17 3.75
N ALA A 49 5.01 -1.00 3.58
CA ALA A 49 3.58 -1.14 3.31
C ALA A 49 2.73 -0.99 4.58
N GLY A 50 1.46 -0.61 4.44
CA GLY A 50 0.49 -0.54 5.54
C GLY A 50 0.75 0.58 6.54
N ILE A 51 1.39 1.66 6.12
CA ILE A 51 1.61 2.87 6.93
C ILE A 51 0.62 3.97 6.54
N ASP A 52 0.37 4.88 7.46
CA ASP A 52 -0.51 6.01 7.22
C ASP A 52 0.05 6.96 6.16
N GLN A 53 -0.84 7.62 5.41
CA GLN A 53 -0.47 8.62 4.42
C GLN A 53 -0.21 9.97 5.10
N ARG A 54 1.02 10.15 5.56
CA ARG A 54 1.53 11.40 6.16
C ARG A 54 3.00 11.59 5.81
N SER A 55 3.57 12.67 6.26
CA SER A 55 5.03 12.84 6.21
C SER A 55 5.71 12.05 7.33
N TYR A 56 6.87 11.51 7.02
CA TYR A 56 7.74 10.79 7.95
C TYR A 56 9.15 11.34 7.89
N GLY A 57 9.80 11.44 9.05
CA GLY A 57 11.14 11.97 9.16
C GLY A 57 12.22 11.02 8.64
N LEU A 58 13.13 11.55 7.85
CA LEU A 58 14.40 10.91 7.49
C LEU A 58 15.53 11.76 8.01
N THR A 59 16.33 11.23 8.91
CA THR A 59 17.49 11.91 9.47
C THR A 59 18.74 11.51 8.72
N ILE A 60 19.46 12.50 8.22
CA ILE A 60 20.76 12.35 7.58
C ILE A 60 21.81 12.84 8.59
N LYS A 61 22.65 11.95 9.03
CA LYS A 61 23.79 12.25 9.89
C LYS A 61 25.05 12.25 9.05
N GLU A 62 25.76 13.35 9.05
CA GLU A 62 27.06 13.51 8.43
C GLU A 62 28.15 13.47 9.48
N THR A 63 29.21 12.70 9.21
CA THR A 63 30.44 12.74 10.00
C THR A 63 31.64 12.93 9.08
N TYR A 64 32.58 13.81 9.45
CA TYR A 64 33.72 14.12 8.59
C TYR A 64 34.93 14.59 9.39
N ASP A 65 36.08 14.56 8.74
CA ASP A 65 37.30 15.18 9.22
C ASP A 65 37.54 16.52 8.53
N SER A 66 37.83 17.55 9.29
CA SER A 66 38.30 18.85 8.80
C SER A 66 39.71 19.13 9.32
N PRO A 67 40.41 20.16 8.82
CA PRO A 67 41.72 20.57 9.35
C PRO A 67 41.70 20.90 10.85
N GLU A 68 40.57 21.37 11.36
CA GLU A 68 40.42 21.83 12.76
C GLU A 68 39.81 20.77 13.66
N PHE A 69 38.95 19.89 13.11
CA PHE A 69 38.18 18.91 13.89
C PHE A 69 38.28 17.51 13.29
N LYS A 70 38.44 16.52 14.16
CA LYS A 70 38.28 15.12 13.84
C LYS A 70 36.90 14.63 14.26
N ASN A 71 36.26 13.81 13.41
CA ASN A 71 34.91 13.26 13.62
C ASN A 71 33.88 14.37 13.92
N ALA A 72 33.95 15.50 13.22
CA ALA A 72 32.89 16.50 13.25
C ALA A 72 31.58 15.84 12.78
N SER A 73 30.45 16.24 13.37
CA SER A 73 29.16 15.63 13.05
C SER A 73 28.09 16.69 12.91
N GLU A 74 27.32 16.59 11.84
CA GLU A 74 26.11 17.40 11.60
C GLU A 74 24.92 16.48 11.35
N THR A 75 23.73 17.00 11.58
CA THR A 75 22.50 16.23 11.42
C THR A 75 21.42 17.10 10.79
N VAL A 76 20.78 16.58 9.75
CA VAL A 76 19.63 17.21 9.09
C VAL A 76 18.49 16.22 9.06
N THR A 77 17.28 16.67 9.42
CA THR A 77 16.07 15.87 9.28
C THR A 77 15.20 16.47 8.19
N ILE A 78 14.74 15.67 7.26
CA ILE A 78 13.80 16.03 6.21
C ILE A 78 12.51 15.23 6.35
N ASP A 79 11.38 15.86 6.07
CA ASP A 79 10.07 15.23 6.10
C ASP A 79 9.68 14.76 4.68
N ILE A 80 9.49 13.47 4.53
CA ILE A 80 9.14 12.85 3.25
C ILE A 80 7.67 12.48 3.26
N PRO A 81 6.82 13.11 2.41
CA PRO A 81 5.41 12.78 2.33
C PRO A 81 5.21 11.43 1.64
N ILE A 82 4.47 10.54 2.29
CA ILE A 82 4.10 9.24 1.74
C ILE A 82 2.71 9.32 1.13
N LYS A 83 2.62 8.92 -0.15
CA LYS A 83 1.38 8.67 -0.89
C LYS A 83 1.43 7.26 -1.45
N GLN A 84 0.49 6.45 -1.06
CA GLN A 84 0.36 5.08 -1.54
C GLN A 84 -0.98 4.91 -2.26
N ILE A 85 -0.96 4.19 -3.37
CA ILE A 85 -2.16 3.97 -4.19
C ILE A 85 -2.78 2.63 -3.81
N ALA A 86 -4.08 2.64 -3.54
CA ALA A 86 -4.86 1.43 -3.35
C ALA A 86 -4.86 0.59 -4.63
N ARG A 87 -4.67 -0.72 -4.48
CA ARG A 87 -4.74 -1.70 -5.57
C ARG A 87 -5.42 -2.95 -5.05
N LEU A 88 -6.41 -3.39 -5.78
CA LEU A 88 -7.08 -4.66 -5.49
C LEU A 88 -7.26 -5.45 -6.79
N ASN A 89 -7.40 -6.76 -6.66
CA ASN A 89 -7.97 -7.61 -7.68
C ASN A 89 -9.00 -8.56 -7.05
N THR A 90 -9.86 -9.09 -7.88
CA THR A 90 -10.79 -10.15 -7.50
C THR A 90 -10.28 -11.48 -8.06
N GLY A 91 -10.45 -12.54 -7.30
CA GLY A 91 -10.24 -13.89 -7.81
C GLY A 91 -11.43 -14.39 -8.65
N THR A 92 -11.43 -15.67 -8.94
CA THR A 92 -12.53 -16.32 -9.66
C THR A 92 -13.83 -16.20 -8.88
N MET A 93 -14.89 -15.80 -9.58
CA MET A 93 -16.23 -15.75 -9.00
C MET A 93 -16.90 -17.11 -9.20
N GLU A 94 -17.43 -17.67 -8.14
CA GLU A 94 -18.19 -18.90 -8.14
C GLU A 94 -19.65 -18.61 -7.83
N VAL A 95 -20.56 -19.21 -8.59
CA VAL A 95 -22.01 -19.08 -8.43
C VAL A 95 -22.58 -20.49 -8.27
N MET A 96 -23.24 -20.76 -7.16
CA MET A 96 -23.74 -22.10 -6.85
C MET A 96 -25.18 -22.05 -6.30
N PRO A 97 -26.16 -22.64 -6.99
CA PRO A 97 -26.10 -23.21 -8.35
C PRO A 97 -25.81 -22.13 -9.42
N ASP A 98 -25.20 -22.52 -10.53
CA ASP A 98 -24.78 -21.65 -11.63
C ASP A 98 -25.97 -21.08 -12.44
N ASN A 99 -27.14 -21.69 -12.32
CA ASN A 99 -28.39 -21.23 -12.91
C ASN A 99 -29.35 -20.75 -11.82
N ILE A 100 -29.77 -19.49 -11.92
CA ILE A 100 -30.73 -18.87 -10.99
C ILE A 100 -32.07 -18.73 -11.71
N THR A 101 -33.09 -19.43 -11.25
CA THR A 101 -34.47 -19.23 -11.73
C THR A 101 -35.20 -18.21 -10.86
N VAL A 102 -36.24 -17.57 -11.40
CA VAL A 102 -37.06 -16.62 -10.64
C VAL A 102 -37.62 -17.29 -9.38
N GLY A 103 -37.39 -16.69 -8.22
CA GLY A 103 -37.77 -17.20 -6.91
C GLY A 103 -36.83 -18.25 -6.33
N SER A 104 -35.75 -18.65 -7.00
CA SER A 104 -34.70 -19.51 -6.45
C SER A 104 -33.54 -18.71 -5.88
N GLU A 105 -32.79 -19.33 -5.00
CA GLU A 105 -31.60 -18.75 -4.37
C GLU A 105 -30.33 -19.36 -4.94
N SER A 106 -29.27 -18.57 -4.98
CA SER A 106 -27.92 -18.99 -5.34
C SER A 106 -26.92 -18.24 -4.48
N ASN A 107 -25.75 -18.82 -4.31
CA ASN A 107 -24.66 -18.20 -3.57
C ASN A 107 -23.59 -17.70 -4.53
N ILE A 108 -23.14 -16.45 -4.34
CA ILE A 108 -22.03 -15.86 -5.09
C ILE A 108 -20.85 -15.72 -4.15
N MET A 109 -19.72 -16.34 -4.50
CA MET A 109 -18.51 -16.33 -3.70
C MET A 109 -17.31 -15.91 -4.55
N PHE A 110 -16.50 -14.99 -4.02
CA PHE A 110 -15.20 -14.64 -4.62
C PHE A 110 -14.30 -13.93 -3.62
N PRO A 111 -12.97 -14.05 -3.77
CA PRO A 111 -12.02 -13.31 -2.95
C PRO A 111 -11.74 -11.90 -3.52
N ILE A 112 -11.47 -10.96 -2.62
CA ILE A 112 -10.92 -9.63 -2.92
C ILE A 112 -9.51 -9.59 -2.32
N ASN A 113 -8.50 -9.47 -3.17
CA ASN A 113 -7.09 -9.43 -2.76
C ASN A 113 -6.60 -7.99 -2.74
N ASN A 114 -6.07 -7.53 -1.62
CA ASN A 114 -5.37 -6.26 -1.55
C ASN A 114 -3.94 -6.43 -2.06
N THR A 115 -3.69 -6.02 -3.30
CA THR A 115 -2.37 -6.08 -3.95
C THR A 115 -1.59 -4.76 -3.84
N GLY A 116 -2.17 -3.77 -3.13
CA GLY A 116 -1.57 -2.47 -2.86
C GLY A 116 -0.71 -2.43 -1.61
N LYS A 117 -0.34 -1.23 -1.21
CA LYS A 117 0.45 -0.96 0.01
C LYS A 117 -0.36 -0.25 1.09
N VAL A 118 -1.59 0.17 0.80
CA VAL A 118 -2.52 0.79 1.77
C VAL A 118 -3.52 -0.24 2.27
N ILE A 119 -4.02 -0.03 3.48
CA ILE A 119 -5.16 -0.78 4.00
C ILE A 119 -6.41 -0.30 3.24
N LEU A 120 -7.23 -1.22 2.79
CA LEU A 120 -8.55 -0.92 2.26
C LEU A 120 -9.52 -0.96 3.45
N TYR A 121 -10.04 0.18 3.83
CA TYR A 121 -10.99 0.29 4.95
C TYR A 121 -12.42 0.16 4.44
N ASN A 122 -13.29 -0.37 5.29
CA ASN A 122 -14.74 -0.41 5.07
C ASN A 122 -15.13 -1.00 3.70
N VAL A 123 -14.44 -2.06 3.27
CA VAL A 123 -14.71 -2.70 1.98
C VAL A 123 -16.14 -3.22 1.96
N MET A 124 -16.94 -2.71 1.01
CA MET A 124 -18.30 -3.15 0.75
C MET A 124 -18.47 -3.61 -0.68
N VAL A 125 -19.30 -4.60 -0.88
CA VAL A 125 -19.65 -5.14 -2.19
C VAL A 125 -21.15 -4.99 -2.43
N LYS A 126 -21.49 -4.45 -3.59
CA LYS A 126 -22.85 -4.27 -4.04
C LYS A 126 -23.04 -4.90 -5.43
N PHE A 127 -24.10 -5.65 -5.57
CA PHE A 127 -24.51 -6.25 -6.84
C PHE A 127 -25.69 -5.47 -7.41
N GLN A 128 -25.68 -5.24 -8.71
CA GLN A 128 -26.75 -4.54 -9.40
C GLN A 128 -27.12 -5.25 -10.69
N ALA A 129 -28.35 -5.77 -10.72
CA ALA A 129 -29.06 -6.25 -11.90
C ALA A 129 -30.54 -6.32 -11.60
N ASP A 130 -31.38 -6.09 -12.60
CA ASP A 130 -32.87 -6.18 -12.44
C ASP A 130 -33.34 -7.63 -12.28
N SER A 131 -32.51 -8.59 -12.68
CA SER A 131 -32.82 -10.01 -12.63
C SER A 131 -32.58 -10.67 -11.26
N ILE A 132 -31.88 -9.99 -10.34
CA ILE A 132 -31.57 -10.53 -9.01
C ILE A 132 -31.93 -9.54 -7.90
N GLN A 133 -32.24 -10.09 -6.74
CA GLN A 133 -32.36 -9.37 -5.50
C GLN A 133 -31.30 -9.85 -4.51
N THR A 134 -30.59 -8.92 -3.88
CA THR A 134 -29.55 -9.20 -2.91
C THR A 134 -29.36 -8.04 -1.94
N THR A 135 -28.57 -8.24 -0.90
CA THR A 135 -28.15 -7.21 0.05
C THR A 135 -26.70 -6.82 -0.17
N ASP A 136 -26.35 -5.59 0.14
CA ASP A 136 -24.97 -5.14 0.16
C ASP A 136 -24.18 -5.97 1.20
N THR A 137 -22.97 -6.38 0.86
CA THR A 137 -22.13 -7.23 1.71
C THR A 137 -20.93 -6.45 2.24
N TYR A 138 -20.80 -6.40 3.57
CA TYR A 138 -19.65 -5.80 4.23
C TYR A 138 -18.54 -6.84 4.42
N VAL A 139 -17.37 -6.59 3.85
CA VAL A 139 -16.19 -7.47 3.92
C VAL A 139 -15.26 -7.07 5.07
N GLY A 140 -15.24 -5.77 5.43
CA GLY A 140 -14.38 -5.24 6.47
C GLY A 140 -13.11 -4.59 5.93
N ASN A 141 -12.05 -4.59 6.74
CA ASN A 141 -10.77 -4.01 6.39
C ASN A 141 -9.85 -5.09 5.84
N ILE A 142 -9.18 -4.80 4.71
CA ILE A 142 -8.24 -5.72 4.06
C ILE A 142 -6.85 -5.07 4.04
N LYS A 143 -5.91 -5.64 4.81
CA LYS A 143 -4.53 -5.13 4.85
C LYS A 143 -3.74 -5.51 3.59
N PRO A 144 -2.63 -4.84 3.29
CA PRO A 144 -1.74 -5.20 2.20
C PRO A 144 -1.34 -6.69 2.24
N GLY A 145 -1.56 -7.38 1.12
CA GLY A 145 -1.30 -8.81 0.98
C GLY A 145 -2.36 -9.75 1.59
N GLU A 146 -3.39 -9.21 2.24
CA GLU A 146 -4.51 -9.99 2.76
C GLU A 146 -5.65 -10.13 1.74
N THR A 147 -6.51 -11.10 2.00
CA THR A 147 -7.69 -11.43 1.18
C THR A 147 -8.95 -11.30 2.03
N GLY A 148 -9.93 -10.55 1.52
CA GLY A 148 -11.31 -10.55 2.03
C GLY A 148 -12.18 -11.49 1.19
N ASN A 149 -13.05 -12.26 1.82
CA ASN A 149 -13.95 -13.18 1.11
C ASN A 149 -15.35 -12.57 1.03
N VAL A 150 -15.92 -12.60 -0.15
CA VAL A 150 -17.32 -12.29 -0.42
C VAL A 150 -18.09 -13.58 -0.48
N ASP A 151 -19.17 -13.65 0.25
CA ASP A 151 -20.11 -14.76 0.27
C ASP A 151 -21.51 -14.17 0.45
N VAL A 152 -22.32 -14.18 -0.60
CA VAL A 152 -23.62 -13.52 -0.61
C VAL A 152 -24.68 -14.40 -1.29
N MET A 153 -25.83 -14.46 -0.64
CA MET A 153 -27.01 -15.10 -1.19
C MET A 153 -27.77 -14.12 -2.08
N VAL A 154 -28.11 -14.54 -3.27
CA VAL A 154 -28.92 -13.79 -4.23
C VAL A 154 -30.17 -14.57 -4.59
N THR A 155 -31.27 -13.89 -4.82
CA THR A 155 -32.54 -14.47 -5.25
C THR A 155 -32.89 -14.02 -6.64
N GLY A 156 -33.32 -14.92 -7.52
CA GLY A 156 -33.83 -14.56 -8.84
C GLY A 156 -35.10 -13.73 -8.73
N ALA A 157 -35.08 -12.49 -9.20
CA ALA A 157 -36.19 -11.54 -9.12
C ALA A 157 -37.04 -11.47 -10.38
N ALA A 158 -36.38 -11.50 -11.54
CA ALA A 158 -37.03 -11.41 -12.86
C ALA A 158 -36.22 -12.16 -13.92
N PRO A 159 -36.83 -12.54 -15.05
CA PRO A 159 -36.06 -13.07 -16.18
C PRO A 159 -35.04 -12.07 -16.70
N THR A 160 -33.86 -12.54 -17.05
CA THR A 160 -32.80 -11.69 -17.59
C THR A 160 -33.21 -11.08 -18.94
N GLN A 161 -32.91 -9.80 -19.10
CA GLN A 161 -33.14 -9.05 -20.34
C GLN A 161 -31.84 -8.79 -21.12
N ASP A 162 -30.67 -9.02 -20.48
CA ASP A 162 -29.36 -8.57 -20.91
C ASP A 162 -28.29 -9.68 -20.71
N ASP A 163 -28.30 -10.74 -21.42
CA ASP A 163 -27.31 -11.83 -21.36
C ASP A 163 -26.92 -12.27 -19.93
N GLY A 164 -27.72 -11.97 -18.90
CA GLY A 164 -27.49 -12.33 -17.51
C GLY A 164 -26.36 -11.58 -16.82
N LYS A 165 -25.99 -10.41 -17.28
CA LYS A 165 -24.90 -9.61 -16.68
C LYS A 165 -25.31 -8.99 -15.35
N VAL A 166 -24.47 -9.19 -14.34
CA VAL A 166 -24.57 -8.56 -13.02
C VAL A 166 -23.39 -7.58 -12.86
N LYS A 167 -23.66 -6.33 -12.53
CA LYS A 167 -22.61 -5.37 -12.17
C LYS A 167 -22.25 -5.54 -10.70
N VAL A 168 -20.97 -5.66 -10.44
CA VAL A 168 -20.42 -5.74 -9.08
C VAL A 168 -19.61 -4.48 -8.78
N TYR A 169 -20.00 -3.77 -7.74
CA TYR A 169 -19.29 -2.59 -7.26
C TYR A 169 -18.57 -2.93 -5.97
N ILE A 170 -17.28 -2.62 -5.91
CA ILE A 170 -16.47 -2.74 -4.71
C ILE A 170 -16.07 -1.33 -4.30
N THR A 171 -16.49 -0.93 -3.11
CA THR A 171 -16.16 0.39 -2.53
C THR A 171 -15.29 0.22 -1.30
N TYR A 172 -14.40 1.17 -1.06
CA TYR A 172 -13.49 1.21 0.09
C TYR A 172 -13.06 2.65 0.37
N GLU A 173 -12.51 2.88 1.56
CA GLU A 173 -11.90 4.14 2.01
C GLU A 173 -10.38 3.99 2.17
#